data_885e7feb335daba6ebd9941bed9a3825
#
_entry.id   885e7feb335daba6ebd9941bed9a3825
#
_cell.length_a   1.000
_cell.length_b   1.000
_cell.length_c   1.000
_cell.angle_alpha   90.00
_cell.angle_beta   90.00
_cell.angle_gamma   90.00
#
_symmetry.space_group_name_H-M   'P 1'
#
loop_
_entity.id
_entity.type
_entity.pdbx_description
1 polymer ?
#
loop_
_entity_poly.entity_id
_entity_poly.type
_entity_poly.pdbx_seq_one_letter_code
_entity_poly.pdbx_strand_id
1 'polypeptide(L)'
;MNEKKLIILVDDNPANLRIGKNVLSGKYIVATAPSAAKLLTLLVNNRPDLILLDIDMPEMDGYAAIETLKMRPDTKDIPVIFLTAMTDSENQEKGRAMGAVDYITKPFDPPSLIACIEKYI
;
A
#
# COMPACT_ATOMS: atom_id res chain seq x y z
N MET A 1 -3.49 26.22 -5.04
CA MET A 1 -2.99 25.22 -5.98
C MET A 1 -2.93 23.87 -5.31
N ASN A 2 -3.55 22.87 -5.92
CA ASN A 2 -3.67 21.56 -5.29
C ASN A 2 -2.59 20.63 -5.80
N GLU A 3 -1.63 20.35 -4.94
CA GLU A 3 -0.65 19.33 -5.24
C GLU A 3 -1.30 17.96 -5.06
N LYS A 4 -1.04 17.06 -5.99
CA LYS A 4 -1.50 15.69 -5.86
C LYS A 4 -0.70 14.99 -4.78
N LYS A 5 -1.38 14.19 -3.98
CA LYS A 5 -0.71 13.38 -2.97
C LYS A 5 -0.03 12.18 -3.61
N LEU A 6 1.01 11.71 -2.98
CA LEU A 6 1.81 10.59 -3.47
C LEU A 6 1.38 9.28 -2.80
N ILE A 7 1.11 8.28 -3.64
CA ILE A 7 0.81 6.93 -3.18
C ILE A 7 1.90 6.00 -3.74
N ILE A 8 2.42 5.12 -2.90
CA ILE A 8 3.28 4.04 -3.38
C ILE A 8 2.45 2.75 -3.38
N LEU A 9 2.37 2.12 -4.55
CA LEU A 9 1.66 0.86 -4.73
C LEU A 9 2.69 -0.27 -4.84
N VAL A 10 2.59 -1.25 -3.94
CA VAL A 10 3.52 -2.36 -3.87
C VAL A 10 2.81 -3.66 -4.16
N ASP A 11 3.20 -4.35 -5.22
CA ASP A 11 2.62 -5.64 -5.62
C ASP A 11 3.64 -6.31 -6.54
N ASP A 12 3.83 -7.62 -6.38
CA ASP A 12 4.77 -8.37 -7.23
C ASP A 12 4.20 -8.70 -8.60
N ASN A 13 2.92 -8.51 -8.83
CA ASN A 13 2.26 -8.76 -10.10
C ASN A 13 2.24 -7.48 -10.95
N PRO A 14 2.96 -7.44 -12.10
CA PRO A 14 3.02 -6.25 -12.95
C PRO A 14 1.65 -5.79 -13.46
N ALA A 15 0.71 -6.72 -13.69
CA ALA A 15 -0.63 -6.38 -14.13
C ALA A 15 -1.38 -5.59 -13.05
N ASN A 16 -1.25 -5.99 -11.78
CA ASN A 16 -1.88 -5.28 -10.67
C ASN A 16 -1.29 -3.88 -10.50
N LEU A 17 0.02 -3.73 -10.67
CA LEU A 17 0.67 -2.42 -10.61
C LEU A 17 0.14 -1.50 -11.70
N ARG A 18 -0.01 -2.02 -12.91
CA ARG A 18 -0.52 -1.23 -14.03
C ARG A 18 -1.96 -0.80 -13.83
N ILE A 19 -2.80 -1.73 -13.39
CA ILE A 19 -4.22 -1.45 -13.15
C ILE A 19 -4.37 -0.41 -12.04
N GLY A 20 -3.69 -0.60 -10.93
CA GLY A 20 -3.75 0.32 -9.81
C GLY A 20 -3.27 1.71 -10.18
N LYS A 21 -2.15 1.79 -10.89
CA LYS A 21 -1.62 3.07 -11.34
C LYS A 21 -2.61 3.79 -12.27
N ASN A 22 -3.20 3.07 -13.21
CA ASN A 22 -4.18 3.66 -14.13
C ASN A 22 -5.42 4.17 -13.40
N VAL A 23 -5.90 3.42 -12.42
CA VAL A 23 -7.08 3.81 -11.63
C VAL A 23 -6.81 5.08 -10.82
N LEU A 24 -5.62 5.20 -10.26
CA LEU A 24 -5.30 6.25 -9.29
C LEU A 24 -4.64 7.51 -9.89
N SER A 25 -4.05 7.40 -11.07
CA SER A 25 -3.26 8.49 -11.65
C SER A 25 -4.05 9.77 -11.95
N GLY A 26 -5.37 9.67 -12.06
CA GLY A 26 -6.20 10.86 -12.25
C GLY A 26 -6.27 11.75 -11.01
N LYS A 27 -6.10 11.18 -9.83
CA LYS A 27 -6.23 11.90 -8.55
C LYS A 27 -4.92 11.99 -7.78
N TYR A 28 -3.99 11.06 -7.99
CA TYR A 28 -2.77 10.94 -7.19
C TYR A 28 -1.55 10.77 -8.07
N ILE A 29 -0.39 11.10 -7.51
CA ILE A 29 0.89 10.67 -8.10
C ILE A 29 1.13 9.26 -7.58
N VAL A 30 1.37 8.30 -8.48
CA VAL A 30 1.53 6.90 -8.10
C VAL A 30 2.92 6.42 -8.49
N ALA A 31 3.70 6.02 -7.50
CA ALA A 31 4.93 5.29 -7.70
C ALA A 31 4.65 3.81 -7.47
N THR A 32 5.26 2.96 -8.24
CA THR A 32 5.06 1.51 -8.12
C THR A 32 6.32 0.80 -7.68
N ALA A 33 6.16 -0.25 -6.88
CA ALA A 33 7.26 -1.07 -6.42
C ALA A 33 6.88 -2.54 -6.56
N PRO A 34 7.68 -3.36 -7.26
CA PRO A 34 7.37 -4.78 -7.44
C PRO A 34 7.77 -5.64 -6.25
N SER A 35 8.35 -5.04 -5.22
CA SER A 35 8.81 -5.77 -4.04
C SER A 35 8.92 -4.84 -2.84
N ALA A 36 9.00 -5.43 -1.65
CA ALA A 36 9.26 -4.66 -0.43
C ALA A 36 10.64 -4.00 -0.46
N ALA A 37 11.63 -4.66 -1.04
CA ALA A 37 12.97 -4.08 -1.19
C ALA A 37 12.92 -2.79 -2.02
N LYS A 38 12.17 -2.78 -3.12
CA LYS A 38 12.02 -1.58 -3.94
C LYS A 38 11.25 -0.49 -3.19
N LEU A 39 10.25 -0.86 -2.41
CA LEU A 39 9.53 0.08 -1.55
C LEU A 39 10.51 0.81 -0.62
N LEU A 40 11.36 0.05 0.07
CA LEU A 40 12.32 0.63 1.01
C LEU A 40 13.31 1.55 0.30
N THR A 41 13.72 1.19 -0.92
CA THR A 41 14.59 2.04 -1.74
C THR A 41 13.90 3.37 -2.09
N LEU A 42 12.63 3.31 -2.49
CA LEU A 42 11.88 4.52 -2.83
C LEU A 42 11.71 5.44 -1.63
N LEU A 43 11.59 4.87 -0.43
CA LEU A 43 11.39 5.65 0.79
C LEU A 43 12.64 6.42 1.24
N VAL A 44 13.80 6.13 0.66
CA VAL A 44 15.02 6.90 0.95
C VAL A 44 14.85 8.36 0.53
N ASN A 45 14.23 8.61 -0.62
CA ASN A 45 14.09 9.94 -1.20
C ASN A 45 12.65 10.42 -1.34
N ASN A 46 11.68 9.64 -0.92
CA ASN A 46 10.27 9.96 -1.10
C ASN A 46 9.49 9.69 0.18
N ARG A 47 8.59 10.59 0.54
CA ARG A 47 7.66 10.36 1.64
C ARG A 47 6.24 10.33 1.08
N PRO A 48 5.67 9.14 0.89
CA PRO A 48 4.30 9.05 0.39
C PRO A 48 3.30 9.46 1.45
N ASP A 49 2.12 9.82 0.99
CA ASP A 49 0.99 10.12 1.87
C ASP A 49 0.25 8.85 2.27
N LEU A 50 0.45 7.77 1.49
CA LEU A 50 -0.18 6.48 1.76
C LEU A 50 0.57 5.38 1.00
N ILE A 51 0.60 4.18 1.57
CA ILE A 51 1.18 3.00 0.93
C ILE A 51 0.09 1.94 0.78
N LEU A 52 -0.06 1.42 -0.45
CA LEU A 52 -0.87 0.24 -0.73
C LEU A 52 0.09 -0.92 -0.83
N LEU A 53 -0.05 -1.90 0.04
CA LEU A 53 0.96 -2.94 0.24
C LEU A 53 0.36 -4.33 0.12
N ASP A 54 0.78 -5.07 -0.91
CA ASP A 54 0.39 -6.47 -1.09
C ASP A 54 0.98 -7.32 0.03
N ILE A 55 0.19 -8.21 0.59
CA ILE A 55 0.64 -9.12 1.64
C ILE A 55 1.43 -10.29 1.03
N ASP A 56 0.94 -10.82 -0.09
CA ASP A 56 1.48 -12.05 -0.68
C ASP A 56 2.59 -11.75 -1.68
N MET A 57 3.81 -11.50 -1.17
CA MET A 57 4.97 -11.27 -2.01
C MET A 57 6.08 -12.24 -1.65
N PRO A 58 6.90 -12.65 -2.66
CA PRO A 58 8.05 -13.49 -2.37
C PRO A 58 9.12 -12.72 -1.55
N GLU A 59 10.00 -13.45 -0.90
CA GLU A 59 11.12 -12.95 -0.09
C GLU A 59 10.68 -12.22 1.18
N MET A 60 10.19 -11.00 1.05
CA MET A 60 9.66 -10.24 2.19
C MET A 60 8.19 -9.97 1.93
N ASP A 61 7.30 -10.58 2.69
CA ASP A 61 5.87 -10.38 2.54
C ASP A 61 5.41 -9.05 3.14
N GLY A 62 4.14 -8.73 2.95
CA GLY A 62 3.57 -7.46 3.44
C GLY A 62 3.65 -7.29 4.94
N TYR A 63 3.54 -8.38 5.70
CA TYR A 63 3.63 -8.30 7.16
C TYR A 63 5.04 -7.91 7.61
N ALA A 64 6.06 -8.52 7.01
CA ALA A 64 7.45 -8.15 7.31
C ALA A 64 7.75 -6.72 6.90
N ALA A 65 7.20 -6.30 5.76
CA ALA A 65 7.39 -4.93 5.28
C ALA A 65 6.78 -3.91 6.22
N ILE A 66 5.55 -4.11 6.67
CA ILE A 66 4.90 -3.15 7.57
C ILE A 66 5.60 -3.11 8.93
N GLU A 67 6.08 -4.24 9.42
CA GLU A 67 6.85 -4.27 10.65
C GLU A 67 8.07 -3.36 10.54
N THR A 68 8.81 -3.46 9.45
CA THR A 68 9.96 -2.59 9.18
C THR A 68 9.56 -1.12 9.15
N LEU A 69 8.47 -0.78 8.45
CA LEU A 69 8.01 0.60 8.36
C LEU A 69 7.63 1.18 9.73
N LYS A 70 6.98 0.39 10.57
CA LYS A 70 6.52 0.86 11.87
C LYS A 70 7.63 0.98 12.90
N MET A 71 8.78 0.37 12.65
CA MET A 71 9.96 0.51 13.50
C MET A 71 10.78 1.75 13.18
N ARG A 72 10.54 2.43 12.06
CA ARG A 72 11.33 3.59 11.61
C ARG A 72 10.59 4.88 11.91
N PRO A 73 11.24 5.85 12.62
CA PRO A 73 10.57 7.11 12.95
C PRO A 73 10.07 7.90 11.74
N ASP A 74 10.77 7.80 10.61
CA ASP A 74 10.40 8.54 9.39
C ASP A 74 9.25 7.92 8.60
N THR A 75 8.89 6.66 8.88
CA THR A 75 7.85 5.96 8.12
C THR A 75 6.69 5.45 8.98
N LYS A 76 6.85 5.39 10.29
CA LYS A 76 5.85 4.78 11.18
C LYS A 76 4.46 5.42 11.10
N ASP A 77 4.38 6.69 10.74
CA ASP A 77 3.11 7.42 10.70
C ASP A 77 2.45 7.43 9.31
N ILE A 78 3.11 6.85 8.31
CA ILE A 78 2.53 6.75 6.97
C ILE A 78 1.41 5.70 7.00
N PRO A 79 0.17 6.03 6.59
CA PRO A 79 -0.90 5.04 6.57
C PRO A 79 -0.62 3.94 5.55
N VAL A 80 -0.81 2.69 5.97
CA VAL A 80 -0.61 1.51 5.12
C VAL A 80 -1.93 0.76 5.01
N ILE A 81 -2.35 0.53 3.78
CA ILE A 81 -3.52 -0.29 3.48
C ILE A 81 -3.01 -1.58 2.83
N PHE A 82 -3.39 -2.73 3.38
CA PHE A 82 -3.03 -4.01 2.79
C PHE A 82 -3.92 -4.37 1.61
N LEU A 83 -3.29 -4.89 0.56
CA LEU A 83 -3.98 -5.53 -0.56
C LEU A 83 -3.85 -7.03 -0.39
N THR A 84 -4.94 -7.78 -0.46
CA THR A 84 -4.90 -9.21 -0.20
C THR A 84 -6.02 -9.94 -0.92
N ALA A 85 -5.75 -11.18 -1.35
CA ALA A 85 -6.79 -12.10 -1.81
C ALA A 85 -7.48 -12.79 -0.64
N MET A 86 -6.93 -12.67 0.58
CA MET A 86 -7.50 -13.29 1.77
C MET A 86 -8.65 -12.46 2.34
N THR A 87 -9.77 -13.12 2.62
CA THR A 87 -10.97 -12.44 3.11
C THR A 87 -11.32 -12.78 4.55
N ASP A 88 -10.55 -13.68 5.19
CA ASP A 88 -10.88 -14.09 6.56
C ASP A 88 -10.50 -13.02 7.59
N SER A 89 -11.27 -12.99 8.66
CA SER A 89 -11.11 -11.98 9.71
C SER A 89 -9.80 -12.12 10.50
N GLU A 90 -9.26 -13.32 10.62
CA GLU A 90 -8.00 -13.53 11.33
C GLU A 90 -6.84 -12.79 10.67
N ASN A 91 -6.73 -12.89 9.34
CA ASN A 91 -5.69 -12.19 8.61
C ASN A 91 -5.89 -10.68 8.63
N GLN A 92 -7.14 -10.23 8.60
CA GLN A 92 -7.44 -8.79 8.71
C GLN A 92 -7.05 -8.25 10.08
N GLU A 93 -7.37 -8.98 11.15
CA GLU A 93 -7.01 -8.59 12.50
C GLU A 93 -5.50 -8.57 12.70
N LYS A 94 -4.78 -9.56 12.14
CA LYS A 94 -3.32 -9.62 12.21
C LYS A 94 -2.71 -8.38 11.58
N GLY A 95 -3.17 -7.99 10.40
CA GLY A 95 -2.65 -6.81 9.71
C GLY A 95 -2.90 -5.53 10.50
N ARG A 96 -4.08 -5.38 11.07
CA ARG A 96 -4.41 -4.20 11.88
C ARG A 96 -3.56 -4.15 13.15
N ALA A 97 -3.34 -5.30 13.78
CA ALA A 97 -2.48 -5.38 14.95
C ALA A 97 -1.04 -4.99 14.63
N MET A 98 -0.59 -5.21 13.40
CA MET A 98 0.74 -4.81 12.95
C MET A 98 0.82 -3.36 12.48
N GLY A 99 -0.30 -2.65 12.43
CA GLY A 99 -0.33 -1.23 12.13
C GLY A 99 -0.97 -0.82 10.81
N ALA A 100 -1.54 -1.75 10.04
CA ALA A 100 -2.30 -1.39 8.85
C ALA A 100 -3.58 -0.66 9.26
N VAL A 101 -3.94 0.38 8.51
CA VAL A 101 -5.16 1.15 8.83
C VAL A 101 -6.40 0.56 8.18
N ASP A 102 -6.23 -0.25 7.13
CA ASP A 102 -7.37 -0.86 6.42
C ASP A 102 -6.90 -1.99 5.50
N TYR A 103 -7.85 -2.60 4.83
CA TYR A 103 -7.70 -3.71 3.91
C TYR A 103 -8.46 -3.47 2.63
N ILE A 104 -7.91 -3.92 1.51
CA ILE A 104 -8.63 -3.98 0.23
C ILE A 104 -8.44 -5.38 -0.34
N THR A 105 -9.55 -6.04 -0.67
CA THR A 105 -9.54 -7.39 -1.22
C THR A 105 -9.28 -7.35 -2.73
N LYS A 106 -8.43 -8.25 -3.21
CA LYS A 106 -8.18 -8.40 -4.66
C LYS A 106 -9.17 -9.36 -5.29
N PRO A 107 -9.56 -9.15 -6.53
CA PRO A 107 -9.27 -7.99 -7.36
C PRO A 107 -10.02 -6.76 -6.84
N PHE A 108 -9.35 -5.62 -6.81
CA PHE A 108 -9.98 -4.43 -6.26
C PHE A 108 -10.91 -3.77 -7.28
N ASP A 109 -12.02 -3.29 -6.75
CA ASP A 109 -13.00 -2.51 -7.49
C ASP A 109 -12.56 -1.05 -7.46
N PRO A 110 -12.40 -0.39 -8.63
CA PRO A 110 -11.88 0.99 -8.64
C PRO A 110 -12.60 1.98 -7.73
N PRO A 111 -13.95 2.09 -7.73
CA PRO A 111 -14.62 2.99 -6.81
C PRO A 111 -14.37 2.68 -5.34
N SER A 112 -14.32 1.38 -4.98
CA SER A 112 -14.07 0.96 -3.61
C SER A 112 -12.64 1.29 -3.18
N LEU A 113 -11.67 1.10 -4.07
CA LEU A 113 -10.28 1.43 -3.81
C LEU A 113 -10.13 2.92 -3.53
N ILE A 114 -10.69 3.76 -4.38
CA ILE A 114 -10.61 5.21 -4.24
C ILE A 114 -11.31 5.66 -2.94
N ALA A 115 -12.50 5.14 -2.66
CA ALA A 115 -13.24 5.49 -1.46
C ALA A 115 -12.45 5.13 -0.19
N CYS A 116 -11.80 3.98 -0.18
CA CYS A 116 -10.98 3.56 0.95
C CYS A 116 -9.79 4.49 1.15
N ILE A 117 -9.10 4.82 0.07
CA ILE A 117 -7.94 5.73 0.14
C ILE A 117 -8.35 7.10 0.66
N GLU A 118 -9.48 7.63 0.20
CA GLU A 118 -9.95 8.96 0.59
C GLU A 118 -10.21 9.09 2.09
N LYS A 119 -10.45 7.99 2.79
CA LYS A 119 -10.62 8.02 4.25
C LYS A 119 -9.34 8.40 5.00
N TYR A 120 -8.19 8.15 4.40
CA TYR A 120 -6.90 8.27 5.09
C TYR A 120 -5.98 9.34 4.51
N ILE A 121 -6.39 9.94 3.46
CA ILE A 121 -5.57 10.90 2.74
C ILE A 121 -6.31 12.26 2.57
#